data_e175911fc2a804b77024e5ff402bc4df
#
_entry.id   e175911fc2a804b77024e5ff402bc4df
#
_cell.length_a   1.000
_cell.length_b   1.000
_cell.length_c   1.000
_cell.angle_alpha   90.00
_cell.angle_beta   90.00
_cell.angle_gamma   90.00
#
_symmetry.space_group_name_H-M   'P 1'
#
loop_
_entity.id
_entity.type
_entity.pdbx_description
1 polymer ?
#
loop_
_entity_poly.entity_id
_entity_poly.type
_entity_poly.pdbx_seq_one_letter_code
_entity_poly.pdbx_strand_id
1 'polypeptide(L)'
;MSDNIFKRTKILATIGPATFSQEKVYQLLEAGVNGIRMNFSHGANEERIEQINWVRTASKQLGKPVAILQDLQGPKIRLGVLKDNMLNVKVGDMLVLDSEITDHDGSFNLPVQYNLAEKMKVDEPLYMFDGKIRTVVREIVSSTAIRVEVQNDGFLMSRKGLNLPDTDFGGDILTQKDINDLEWGASQDFDYVALSFIQKADDIIDLRRRLTDLGSTANIIAKIETKSAVDPENLEEIVKASDGIMVARGDLAVEAGAEIVPVVQRRIIALCRKYCKLVIVATQMMGSMVDNPEPSRAEVSDVANAVIQGADVVMLSDETANGKYPVETVRAMRKTIIYTQEHSEVMLVEKAEMREKTDAILSYTAAQLARRIKARAIIAGTRTGATAINVAAYRPNLPIVCVTEDVKTAQKLALRYASRPYVRPSESNAATKLADELKQEGYFGADPVTVVLVSGHNPEPGKTDNIQVKTLS
;
A
#
# COMPACT_ATOMS: atom_id res chain seq x y z
N MET A 1 4.14 11.41 -30.52
CA MET A 1 4.45 10.04 -30.06
C MET A 1 3.34 9.64 -29.11
N SER A 2 2.60 8.60 -29.43
CA SER A 2 1.35 8.26 -28.74
C SER A 2 1.59 7.93 -27.26
N ASP A 3 0.86 8.60 -26.37
CA ASP A 3 0.85 8.44 -24.91
C ASP A 3 0.37 7.06 -24.38
N ASN A 4 0.53 6.01 -25.16
CA ASN A 4 0.02 4.67 -24.90
C ASN A 4 1.04 3.71 -24.29
N ILE A 5 2.10 4.23 -23.64
CA ILE A 5 3.03 3.35 -22.94
C ILE A 5 2.38 2.85 -21.65
N PHE A 6 2.17 1.54 -21.59
CA PHE A 6 1.49 0.89 -20.50
C PHE A 6 2.39 0.75 -19.27
N LYS A 7 1.96 1.35 -18.15
CA LYS A 7 2.67 1.28 -16.87
C LYS A 7 2.32 -0.03 -16.12
N ARG A 8 3.32 -0.87 -15.83
CA ARG A 8 3.15 -2.16 -15.12
C ARG A 8 3.03 -1.99 -13.62
N THR A 9 4.02 -1.36 -12.97
CA THR A 9 3.92 -0.97 -11.56
C THR A 9 2.93 0.18 -11.40
N LYS A 10 2.03 0.10 -10.44
CA LYS A 10 0.93 1.05 -10.21
C LYS A 10 1.34 2.18 -9.28
N ILE A 11 0.56 3.25 -9.26
CA ILE A 11 0.74 4.39 -8.35
C ILE A 11 -0.49 4.49 -7.46
N LEU A 12 -0.27 4.53 -6.15
CA LEU A 12 -1.24 4.85 -5.12
C LEU A 12 -0.91 6.25 -4.59
N ALA A 13 -1.87 7.17 -4.60
CA ALA A 13 -1.69 8.53 -4.11
C ALA A 13 -2.57 8.81 -2.91
N THR A 14 -2.09 9.60 -1.95
CA THR A 14 -2.85 10.00 -0.77
C THR A 14 -3.54 11.34 -1.05
N ILE A 15 -4.85 11.44 -0.80
CA ILE A 15 -5.58 12.70 -0.79
C ILE A 15 -5.32 13.40 0.55
N GLY A 16 -5.12 14.70 0.50
CA GLY A 16 -4.97 15.58 1.65
C GLY A 16 -5.19 17.05 1.26
N PRO A 17 -4.83 18.00 2.11
CA PRO A 17 -5.10 19.42 1.90
C PRO A 17 -4.69 19.96 0.52
N ALA A 18 -3.55 19.52 -0.02
CA ALA A 18 -3.06 19.98 -1.32
C ALA A 18 -3.87 19.45 -2.53
N THR A 19 -4.68 18.41 -2.31
CA THR A 19 -5.45 17.73 -3.36
C THR A 19 -6.93 17.58 -3.00
N PHE A 20 -7.41 18.39 -2.05
CA PHE A 20 -8.79 18.38 -1.57
C PHE A 20 -9.72 19.15 -2.53
N SER A 21 -9.90 18.61 -3.74
CA SER A 21 -10.93 19.06 -4.68
C SER A 21 -11.17 18.03 -5.78
N GLN A 22 -12.37 18.05 -6.36
CA GLN A 22 -12.74 17.17 -7.48
C GLN A 22 -11.79 17.34 -8.67
N GLU A 23 -11.39 18.56 -8.98
CA GLU A 23 -10.46 18.87 -10.08
C GLU A 23 -9.07 18.26 -9.82
N LYS A 24 -8.53 18.42 -8.61
CA LYS A 24 -7.22 17.85 -8.24
C LYS A 24 -7.24 16.34 -8.27
N VAL A 25 -8.29 15.70 -7.77
CA VAL A 25 -8.47 14.25 -7.85
C VAL A 25 -8.48 13.78 -9.31
N TYR A 26 -9.23 14.47 -10.19
CA TYR A 26 -9.23 14.18 -11.61
C TYR A 26 -7.82 14.29 -12.22
N GLN A 27 -7.10 15.39 -11.94
CA GLN A 27 -5.74 15.62 -12.43
C GLN A 27 -4.76 14.54 -11.98
N LEU A 28 -4.84 14.07 -10.71
CA LEU A 28 -4.02 12.96 -10.21
C LEU A 28 -4.28 11.66 -10.99
N LEU A 29 -5.57 11.32 -11.20
CA LEU A 29 -5.95 10.12 -11.93
C LEU A 29 -5.53 10.18 -13.40
N GLU A 30 -5.70 11.32 -14.05
CA GLU A 30 -5.26 11.57 -15.43
C GLU A 30 -3.74 11.47 -15.56
N ALA A 31 -2.97 12.02 -14.59
CA ALA A 31 -1.50 11.93 -14.55
C ALA A 31 -0.98 10.49 -14.42
N GLY A 32 -1.82 9.55 -13.93
CA GLY A 32 -1.46 8.13 -13.94
C GLY A 32 -1.66 7.39 -12.62
N VAL A 33 -2.33 7.97 -11.64
CA VAL A 33 -2.71 7.28 -10.39
C VAL A 33 -3.71 6.16 -10.69
N ASN A 34 -3.56 5.04 -9.99
CA ASN A 34 -4.38 3.83 -10.13
C ASN A 34 -5.24 3.56 -8.89
N GLY A 35 -4.92 4.16 -7.78
CA GLY A 35 -5.69 4.08 -6.55
C GLY A 35 -5.45 5.29 -5.66
N ILE A 36 -6.41 5.53 -4.78
CA ILE A 36 -6.40 6.63 -3.81
C ILE A 36 -6.37 6.05 -2.40
N ARG A 37 -5.43 6.55 -1.59
CA ARG A 37 -5.35 6.28 -0.15
C ARG A 37 -6.01 7.41 0.62
N MET A 38 -6.89 7.05 1.54
CA MET A 38 -7.48 7.95 2.53
C MET A 38 -6.90 7.64 3.90
N ASN A 39 -6.17 8.59 4.47
CA ASN A 39 -5.52 8.44 5.77
C ASN A 39 -6.52 8.75 6.89
N PHE A 40 -6.90 7.74 7.67
CA PHE A 40 -7.87 7.86 8.75
C PHE A 40 -7.28 8.42 10.05
N SER A 41 -6.00 8.74 10.08
CA SER A 41 -5.41 9.48 11.20
C SER A 41 -5.89 10.94 11.30
N HIS A 42 -6.44 11.49 10.21
CA HIS A 42 -6.88 12.90 10.10
C HIS A 42 -8.16 13.02 9.27
N GLY A 43 -8.87 14.15 9.40
CA GLY A 43 -10.07 14.48 8.63
C GLY A 43 -11.36 13.87 9.19
N ALA A 44 -12.50 14.39 8.73
CA ALA A 44 -13.85 13.98 9.13
C ALA A 44 -14.48 13.01 8.11
N ASN A 45 -15.49 12.27 8.52
CA ASN A 45 -16.17 11.28 7.66
C ASN A 45 -16.95 11.95 6.52
N GLU A 46 -17.48 13.14 6.75
CA GLU A 46 -18.19 13.95 5.76
C GLU A 46 -17.27 14.30 4.57
N GLU A 47 -16.04 14.73 4.85
CA GLU A 47 -15.03 15.02 3.84
C GLU A 47 -14.67 13.78 3.02
N ARG A 48 -14.63 12.61 3.66
CA ARG A 48 -14.32 11.33 3.00
C ARG A 48 -15.41 10.90 2.02
N ILE A 49 -16.68 11.16 2.34
CA ILE A 49 -17.80 10.91 1.40
C ILE A 49 -17.60 11.71 0.11
N GLU A 50 -17.25 13.00 0.22
CA GLU A 50 -16.98 13.84 -0.95
C GLU A 50 -15.78 13.31 -1.75
N GLN A 51 -14.70 12.95 -1.09
CA GLN A 51 -13.51 12.38 -1.72
C GLN A 51 -13.83 11.09 -2.48
N ILE A 52 -14.59 10.15 -1.89
CA ILE A 52 -15.04 8.92 -2.55
C ILE A 52 -15.83 9.26 -3.82
N ASN A 53 -16.77 10.19 -3.74
CA ASN A 53 -17.58 10.61 -4.86
C ASN A 53 -16.72 11.25 -5.99
N TRP A 54 -15.73 12.07 -5.65
CA TRP A 54 -14.81 12.65 -6.63
C TRP A 54 -13.99 11.56 -7.35
N VAL A 55 -13.48 10.57 -6.60
CA VAL A 55 -12.73 9.45 -7.17
C VAL A 55 -13.60 8.64 -8.12
N ARG A 56 -14.82 8.28 -7.71
CA ARG A 56 -15.75 7.47 -8.54
C ARG A 56 -16.20 8.25 -9.78
N THR A 57 -16.46 9.54 -9.65
CA THR A 57 -16.80 10.42 -10.78
C THR A 57 -15.66 10.51 -11.78
N ALA A 58 -14.45 10.80 -11.33
CA ALA A 58 -13.27 10.88 -12.18
C ALA A 58 -12.91 9.53 -12.83
N SER A 59 -13.05 8.43 -12.07
CA SER A 59 -12.89 7.06 -12.60
C SER A 59 -13.83 6.78 -13.78
N LYS A 60 -15.10 7.18 -13.65
CA LYS A 60 -16.11 7.04 -14.72
C LYS A 60 -15.78 7.92 -15.93
N GLN A 61 -15.39 9.18 -15.71
CA GLN A 61 -15.04 10.11 -16.78
C GLN A 61 -13.82 9.63 -17.58
N LEU A 62 -12.81 9.08 -16.90
CA LEU A 62 -11.60 8.54 -17.52
C LEU A 62 -11.75 7.12 -18.07
N GLY A 63 -12.90 6.47 -17.87
CA GLY A 63 -13.16 5.12 -18.34
C GLY A 63 -12.21 4.07 -17.74
N LYS A 64 -11.67 4.29 -16.52
CA LYS A 64 -10.74 3.36 -15.87
C LYS A 64 -11.14 3.10 -14.41
N PRO A 65 -11.18 1.83 -13.96
CA PRO A 65 -11.35 1.50 -12.55
C PRO A 65 -10.21 2.08 -11.70
N VAL A 66 -10.56 2.60 -10.52
CA VAL A 66 -9.64 3.17 -9.53
C VAL A 66 -9.94 2.57 -8.18
N ALA A 67 -8.93 2.05 -7.50
CA ALA A 67 -9.07 1.50 -6.16
C ALA A 67 -9.12 2.61 -5.08
N ILE A 68 -9.87 2.37 -4.01
CA ILE A 68 -9.86 3.23 -2.82
C ILE A 68 -9.44 2.40 -1.62
N LEU A 69 -8.43 2.91 -0.89
CA LEU A 69 -7.85 2.28 0.28
C LEU A 69 -8.14 3.13 1.53
N GLN A 70 -8.83 2.53 2.51
CA GLN A 70 -8.98 3.04 3.86
C GLN A 70 -7.74 2.66 4.67
N ASP A 71 -6.96 3.63 5.15
CA ASP A 71 -5.76 3.38 5.96
C ASP A 71 -6.02 3.77 7.41
N LEU A 72 -6.21 2.76 8.27
CA LEU A 72 -6.53 2.91 9.69
C LEU A 72 -5.34 3.48 10.45
N GLN A 73 -5.63 4.26 11.50
CA GLN A 73 -4.59 4.91 12.30
C GLN A 73 -3.73 3.91 13.07
N GLY A 74 -4.34 2.87 13.63
CA GLY A 74 -3.71 1.95 14.58
C GLY A 74 -3.38 2.59 15.94
N PRO A 75 -2.69 1.88 16.83
CA PRO A 75 -2.38 2.31 18.18
C PRO A 75 -1.20 3.30 18.23
N LYS A 76 -1.15 4.25 17.29
CA LYS A 76 -0.05 5.24 17.27
C LYS A 76 -0.13 6.16 18.47
N ILE A 77 0.73 5.93 19.43
CA ILE A 77 0.87 6.74 20.63
C ILE A 77 1.47 8.09 20.24
N ARG A 78 1.01 9.17 20.87
CA ARG A 78 1.49 10.53 20.59
C ARG A 78 1.73 11.30 21.89
N LEU A 79 2.67 12.22 21.83
CA LEU A 79 2.75 13.28 22.82
C LEU A 79 1.46 14.13 22.82
N GLY A 80 1.09 14.64 23.96
CA GLY A 80 0.05 15.65 24.07
C GLY A 80 0.48 17.01 23.51
N VAL A 81 -0.23 18.06 23.90
CA VAL A 81 0.09 19.43 23.50
C VAL A 81 1.19 19.97 24.41
N LEU A 82 2.30 20.43 23.84
CA LEU A 82 3.39 21.06 24.56
C LEU A 82 3.19 22.58 24.58
N LYS A 83 3.61 23.23 25.67
CA LYS A 83 3.67 24.68 25.76
C LYS A 83 4.54 25.23 24.63
N ASP A 84 4.12 26.29 23.99
CA ASP A 84 4.79 26.91 22.84
C ASP A 84 5.02 25.95 21.66
N ASN A 85 4.31 24.81 21.64
CA ASN A 85 4.34 23.78 20.62
C ASN A 85 5.72 23.07 20.43
N MET A 86 6.72 23.41 21.24
CA MET A 86 8.09 22.91 21.12
C MET A 86 8.81 22.82 22.47
N LEU A 87 9.65 21.82 22.66
CA LEU A 87 10.54 21.66 23.81
C LEU A 87 11.92 21.21 23.32
N ASN A 88 12.96 21.99 23.63
CA ASN A 88 14.35 21.61 23.37
C ASN A 88 14.84 20.61 24.42
N VAL A 89 15.56 19.59 23.97
CA VAL A 89 16.12 18.54 24.81
C VAL A 89 17.59 18.27 24.46
N LYS A 90 18.37 17.83 25.45
CA LYS A 90 19.78 17.48 25.32
C LYS A 90 20.06 16.08 25.86
N VAL A 91 21.16 15.51 25.42
CA VAL A 91 21.67 14.24 25.97
C VAL A 91 21.74 14.32 27.50
N GLY A 92 21.20 13.30 28.17
CA GLY A 92 21.14 13.17 29.60
C GLY A 92 19.95 13.84 30.28
N ASP A 93 19.13 14.60 29.56
CA ASP A 93 17.90 15.15 30.13
C ASP A 93 16.95 14.00 30.51
N MET A 94 16.30 14.17 31.67
CA MET A 94 15.34 13.21 32.20
C MET A 94 13.93 13.74 32.00
N LEU A 95 13.18 13.09 31.12
CA LEU A 95 11.78 13.44 30.82
C LEU A 95 10.85 12.48 31.56
N VAL A 96 9.74 12.99 32.07
CA VAL A 96 8.66 12.16 32.62
C VAL A 96 7.50 12.21 31.63
N LEU A 97 7.07 11.04 31.16
CA LEU A 97 5.90 10.86 30.28
C LEU A 97 4.74 10.37 31.13
N ASP A 98 3.68 11.16 31.26
CA ASP A 98 2.55 10.84 32.12
C ASP A 98 1.23 11.03 31.39
N SER A 99 0.38 9.99 31.44
CA SER A 99 -0.93 9.98 30.79
C SER A 99 -2.00 10.83 31.50
N GLU A 100 -1.76 11.25 32.74
CA GLU A 100 -2.68 12.11 33.50
C GLU A 100 -2.42 13.61 33.28
N ILE A 101 -1.30 13.99 32.70
CA ILE A 101 -1.02 15.40 32.38
C ILE A 101 -1.90 15.83 31.18
N THR A 102 -2.74 16.84 31.41
CA THR A 102 -3.57 17.45 30.35
C THR A 102 -2.96 18.74 29.80
N ASP A 103 -2.32 19.53 30.67
CA ASP A 103 -1.72 20.82 30.33
C ASP A 103 -0.23 20.83 30.65
N HIS A 104 0.58 21.15 29.65
CA HIS A 104 2.03 21.19 29.77
C HIS A 104 2.49 22.57 30.22
N ASP A 105 3.25 22.63 31.31
CA ASP A 105 3.74 23.89 31.94
C ASP A 105 5.08 24.40 31.34
N GLY A 106 5.71 23.64 30.47
CA GLY A 106 7.02 23.92 29.88
C GLY A 106 8.16 23.17 30.57
N SER A 107 7.87 22.33 31.56
CA SER A 107 8.83 21.46 32.25
C SER A 107 9.15 20.20 31.45
N PHE A 108 9.97 19.32 32.01
CA PHE A 108 10.25 18.00 31.45
C PHE A 108 9.22 16.92 31.83
N ASN A 109 8.05 17.34 32.37
CA ASN A 109 6.90 16.46 32.57
C ASN A 109 5.94 16.61 31.40
N LEU A 110 5.88 15.59 30.56
CA LEU A 110 5.24 15.64 29.24
C LEU A 110 3.92 14.86 29.23
N PRO A 111 2.85 15.45 28.68
CA PRO A 111 1.60 14.72 28.45
C PRO A 111 1.78 13.66 27.38
N VAL A 112 1.23 12.47 27.61
CA VAL A 112 1.16 11.38 26.62
C VAL A 112 -0.25 10.81 26.57
N GLN A 113 -0.71 10.42 25.38
CA GLN A 113 -2.10 9.99 25.17
C GLN A 113 -2.37 8.54 25.61
N TYR A 114 -1.37 7.82 26.07
CA TYR A 114 -1.44 6.41 26.43
C TYR A 114 -0.65 6.12 27.69
N ASN A 115 -1.17 5.23 28.54
CA ASN A 115 -0.48 4.82 29.76
C ASN A 115 0.70 3.89 29.44
N LEU A 116 1.88 4.46 29.26
CA LEU A 116 3.12 3.75 28.96
C LEU A 116 3.61 2.88 30.13
N ALA A 117 3.27 3.26 31.39
CA ALA A 117 3.72 2.55 32.58
C ALA A 117 3.17 1.13 32.68
N GLU A 118 2.03 0.85 32.05
CA GLU A 118 1.44 -0.51 32.03
C GLU A 118 2.15 -1.46 31.06
N LYS A 119 2.85 -0.93 30.06
CA LYS A 119 3.37 -1.72 28.93
C LYS A 119 4.90 -1.77 28.87
N MET A 120 5.56 -0.68 29.23
CA MET A 120 7.01 -0.55 29.09
C MET A 120 7.77 -1.05 30.33
N LYS A 121 9.01 -1.49 30.09
CA LYS A 121 9.96 -1.93 31.11
C LYS A 121 11.18 -1.02 31.14
N VAL A 122 11.89 -1.03 32.27
CA VAL A 122 13.18 -0.34 32.39
C VAL A 122 14.14 -0.90 31.35
N ASP A 123 14.95 -0.01 30.77
CA ASP A 123 15.94 -0.22 29.71
C ASP A 123 15.34 -0.47 28.31
N GLU A 124 14.01 -0.43 28.13
CA GLU A 124 13.42 -0.45 26.81
C GLU A 124 13.61 0.91 26.09
N PRO A 125 13.87 0.89 24.75
CA PRO A 125 13.97 2.11 23.96
C PRO A 125 12.59 2.72 23.72
N LEU A 126 12.53 4.05 23.74
CA LEU A 126 11.38 4.84 23.33
C LEU A 126 11.86 5.95 22.40
N TYR A 127 11.32 6.01 21.21
CA TYR A 127 11.69 7.03 20.23
C TYR A 127 10.54 8.00 20.00
N MET A 128 10.85 9.29 19.91
CA MET A 128 9.87 10.36 19.73
C MET A 128 10.13 11.11 18.43
N PHE A 129 9.06 11.70 17.86
CA PHE A 129 9.14 12.51 16.67
C PHE A 129 9.78 11.77 15.49
N ASP A 130 9.21 10.59 15.16
CA ASP A 130 9.66 9.74 14.04
C ASP A 130 11.16 9.37 14.16
N GLY A 131 11.59 9.06 15.39
CA GLY A 131 12.97 8.63 15.71
C GLY A 131 14.00 9.76 15.80
N LYS A 132 13.60 11.03 15.68
CA LYS A 132 14.51 12.17 15.81
C LYS A 132 15.06 12.34 17.22
N ILE A 133 14.28 12.01 18.24
CA ILE A 133 14.70 11.98 19.64
C ILE A 133 14.64 10.55 20.13
N ARG A 134 15.77 10.01 20.49
CA ARG A 134 15.95 8.67 21.07
C ARG A 134 16.01 8.78 22.57
N THR A 135 15.30 7.92 23.27
CA THR A 135 15.32 7.84 24.73
C THR A 135 15.31 6.38 25.19
N VAL A 136 15.64 6.17 26.45
CA VAL A 136 15.60 4.86 27.12
C VAL A 136 14.83 5.02 28.43
N VAL A 137 13.93 4.09 28.73
CA VAL A 137 13.20 4.07 30.01
C VAL A 137 14.15 3.78 31.16
N ARG A 138 14.19 4.66 32.18
CA ARG A 138 15.03 4.50 33.36
C ARG A 138 14.27 4.15 34.61
N GLU A 139 12.99 4.48 34.66
CA GLU A 139 12.16 4.23 35.84
C GLU A 139 10.68 4.21 35.50
N ILE A 140 9.92 3.35 36.15
CA ILE A 140 8.46 3.43 36.21
C ILE A 140 8.12 4.26 37.45
N VAL A 141 7.75 5.53 37.25
CA VAL A 141 7.59 6.52 38.31
C VAL A 141 6.30 6.29 39.09
N SER A 142 5.22 5.94 38.39
CA SER A 142 3.91 5.67 38.98
C SER A 142 3.13 4.66 38.13
N SER A 143 1.87 4.42 38.47
CA SER A 143 0.95 3.63 37.64
C SER A 143 0.62 4.27 36.29
N THR A 144 0.93 5.56 36.08
CA THR A 144 0.58 6.34 34.89
C THR A 144 1.77 7.02 34.23
N ALA A 145 2.96 6.99 34.86
CA ALA A 145 4.12 7.75 34.45
C ALA A 145 5.41 6.91 34.37
N ILE A 146 6.21 7.17 33.34
CA ILE A 146 7.58 6.63 33.19
C ILE A 146 8.58 7.76 33.08
N ARG A 147 9.83 7.50 33.50
CA ARG A 147 10.96 8.40 33.30
C ARG A 147 11.89 7.86 32.25
N VAL A 148 12.21 8.70 31.25
CA VAL A 148 13.10 8.36 30.15
C VAL A 148 14.32 9.31 30.11
N GLU A 149 15.48 8.78 29.72
CA GLU A 149 16.71 9.53 29.51
C GLU A 149 16.91 9.82 28.03
N VAL A 150 17.14 11.07 27.68
CA VAL A 150 17.39 11.51 26.30
C VAL A 150 18.80 11.08 25.85
N GLN A 151 18.91 10.49 24.66
CA GLN A 151 20.16 9.95 24.12
C GLN A 151 20.78 10.80 23.00
N ASN A 152 20.10 11.84 22.53
CA ASN A 152 20.62 12.78 21.53
C ASN A 152 19.97 14.15 21.65
N ASP A 153 20.72 15.20 21.28
CA ASP A 153 20.21 16.57 21.26
C ASP A 153 19.15 16.77 20.18
N GLY A 154 18.20 17.69 20.44
CA GLY A 154 17.18 18.08 19.48
C GLY A 154 15.99 18.79 20.10
N PHE A 155 14.81 18.63 19.51
CA PHE A 155 13.57 19.19 20.02
C PHE A 155 12.39 18.26 19.82
N LEU A 156 11.42 18.36 20.70
CA LEU A 156 10.11 17.70 20.62
C LEU A 156 9.05 18.70 20.17
N MET A 157 8.00 18.21 19.54
CA MET A 157 6.83 19.01 19.14
C MET A 157 5.54 18.34 19.61
N SER A 158 4.50 19.16 19.80
CA SER A 158 3.16 18.69 20.13
C SER A 158 2.64 17.63 19.17
N ARG A 159 1.95 16.64 19.71
CA ARG A 159 1.22 15.60 18.96
C ARG A 159 2.09 14.72 18.05
N LYS A 160 3.42 14.73 18.23
CA LYS A 160 4.31 13.84 17.48
C LYS A 160 4.26 12.42 18.00
N GLY A 161 4.44 11.47 17.08
CA GLY A 161 4.39 10.03 17.36
C GLY A 161 5.51 9.56 18.28
N LEU A 162 5.18 8.52 19.04
CA LEU A 162 6.09 7.72 19.85
C LEU A 162 6.21 6.34 19.21
N ASN A 163 7.42 5.80 19.14
CA ASN A 163 7.73 4.47 18.68
C ASN A 163 8.32 3.65 19.83
N LEU A 164 7.89 2.42 19.97
CA LEU A 164 8.20 1.52 21.09
C LEU A 164 8.68 0.17 20.54
N PRO A 165 9.93 0.09 20.02
CA PRO A 165 10.40 -1.04 19.19
C PRO A 165 10.36 -2.42 19.87
N ASP A 166 10.55 -2.45 21.19
CA ASP A 166 10.64 -3.68 21.97
C ASP A 166 9.40 -3.95 22.85
N THR A 167 8.36 -3.10 22.74
CA THR A 167 7.17 -3.19 23.58
C THR A 167 6.06 -4.02 22.91
N ASP A 168 5.59 -5.05 23.60
CA ASP A 168 4.40 -5.82 23.18
C ASP A 168 3.12 -5.13 23.67
N PHE A 169 2.29 -4.69 22.73
CA PHE A 169 0.99 -4.07 23.03
C PHE A 169 -0.10 -5.05 23.50
N GLY A 170 0.19 -6.37 23.52
CA GLY A 170 -0.74 -7.37 24.03
C GLY A 170 -1.91 -7.70 23.11
N GLY A 171 -1.85 -7.37 21.82
CA GLY A 171 -2.82 -7.79 20.81
C GLY A 171 -3.96 -6.82 20.51
N ASP A 172 -4.10 -5.71 21.22
CA ASP A 172 -5.10 -4.67 20.93
C ASP A 172 -4.56 -3.61 19.98
N ILE A 173 -4.31 -4.00 18.72
CA ILE A 173 -3.86 -3.06 17.69
C ILE A 173 -4.99 -2.26 17.05
N LEU A 174 -6.25 -2.65 17.20
CA LEU A 174 -7.40 -1.85 16.80
C LEU A 174 -7.85 -0.96 17.97
N THR A 175 -7.64 0.33 17.83
CA THR A 175 -8.17 1.31 18.78
C THR A 175 -9.69 1.43 18.66
N GLN A 176 -10.37 2.01 19.68
CA GLN A 176 -11.79 2.30 19.56
C GLN A 176 -12.11 3.20 18.36
N LYS A 177 -11.21 4.13 18.04
CA LYS A 177 -11.32 4.94 16.82
C LYS A 177 -11.30 4.09 15.56
N ASP A 178 -10.36 3.13 15.46
CA ASP A 178 -10.27 2.24 14.30
C ASP A 178 -11.52 1.38 14.16
N ILE A 179 -12.11 0.91 15.27
CA ILE A 179 -13.38 0.18 15.26
C ILE A 179 -14.51 1.04 14.71
N ASN A 180 -14.65 2.27 15.19
CA ASN A 180 -15.66 3.22 14.68
C ASN A 180 -15.43 3.54 13.20
N ASP A 181 -14.17 3.72 12.79
CA ASP A 181 -13.80 3.97 11.40
C ASP A 181 -14.10 2.76 10.49
N LEU A 182 -13.94 1.52 10.99
CA LEU A 182 -14.30 0.30 10.28
C LEU A 182 -15.81 0.16 10.11
N GLU A 183 -16.58 0.39 11.18
CA GLU A 183 -18.05 0.35 11.15
C GLU A 183 -18.59 1.35 10.12
N TRP A 184 -18.10 2.58 10.16
CA TRP A 184 -18.44 3.59 9.17
C TRP A 184 -17.98 3.17 7.76
N GLY A 185 -16.72 2.75 7.63
CA GLY A 185 -16.10 2.38 6.36
C GLY A 185 -16.78 1.20 5.67
N ALA A 186 -17.32 0.24 6.44
CA ALA A 186 -18.03 -0.91 5.90
C ALA A 186 -19.27 -0.54 5.08
N SER A 187 -19.90 0.60 5.40
CA SER A 187 -21.03 1.16 4.64
C SER A 187 -20.60 1.98 3.42
N GLN A 188 -19.28 2.20 3.22
CA GLN A 188 -18.73 3.01 2.14
C GLN A 188 -18.13 2.13 1.04
N ASP A 189 -17.71 2.77 -0.04
CA ASP A 189 -17.20 2.09 -1.24
C ASP A 189 -15.68 1.86 -1.21
N PHE A 190 -15.13 1.33 -0.09
CA PHE A 190 -13.72 0.98 -0.01
C PHE A 190 -13.41 -0.37 -0.65
N ASP A 191 -12.27 -0.46 -1.34
CA ASP A 191 -11.78 -1.68 -1.98
C ASP A 191 -10.76 -2.41 -1.11
N TYR A 192 -10.03 -1.64 -0.28
CA TYR A 192 -9.00 -2.11 0.62
C TYR A 192 -9.09 -1.42 1.98
N VAL A 193 -8.73 -2.15 3.04
CA VAL A 193 -8.51 -1.64 4.40
C VAL A 193 -7.07 -1.97 4.79
N ALA A 194 -6.28 -0.97 5.16
CA ALA A 194 -4.92 -1.14 5.66
C ALA A 194 -4.91 -1.07 7.19
N LEU A 195 -4.26 -2.07 7.80
CA LEU A 195 -4.09 -2.20 9.25
C LEU A 195 -2.67 -1.81 9.65
N SER A 196 -2.54 -0.79 10.51
CA SER A 196 -1.27 -0.27 11.00
C SER A 196 -0.74 -1.04 12.21
N PHE A 197 0.58 -1.05 12.37
CA PHE A 197 1.31 -1.60 13.53
C PHE A 197 1.01 -3.07 13.84
N ILE A 198 0.74 -3.87 12.81
CA ILE A 198 0.55 -5.31 13.00
C ILE A 198 1.80 -5.95 13.58
N GLN A 199 1.59 -6.96 14.42
CA GLN A 199 2.65 -7.72 15.06
C GLN A 199 2.64 -9.19 14.65
N LYS A 200 1.47 -9.77 14.33
CA LYS A 200 1.28 -11.19 14.01
C LYS A 200 0.10 -11.44 13.08
N ALA A 201 0.00 -12.66 12.56
CA ALA A 201 -1.09 -13.06 11.65
C ALA A 201 -2.48 -12.98 12.30
N ASP A 202 -2.58 -13.21 13.61
CA ASP A 202 -3.85 -13.14 14.35
C ASP A 202 -4.51 -11.76 14.26
N ASP A 203 -3.72 -10.69 14.16
CA ASP A 203 -4.21 -9.32 13.98
C ASP A 203 -5.02 -9.17 12.69
N ILE A 204 -4.56 -9.83 11.63
CA ILE A 204 -5.24 -9.87 10.33
C ILE A 204 -6.50 -10.72 10.39
N ILE A 205 -6.44 -11.84 11.10
CA ILE A 205 -7.57 -12.76 11.27
C ILE A 205 -8.70 -12.07 12.04
N ASP A 206 -8.38 -11.32 13.11
CA ASP A 206 -9.38 -10.55 13.86
C ASP A 206 -10.02 -9.46 12.98
N LEU A 207 -9.22 -8.66 12.25
CA LEU A 207 -9.75 -7.66 11.32
C LEU A 207 -10.65 -8.31 10.25
N ARG A 208 -10.26 -9.46 9.70
CA ARG A 208 -11.06 -10.17 8.69
C ARG A 208 -12.41 -10.60 9.25
N ARG A 209 -12.45 -11.14 10.48
CA ARG A 209 -13.68 -11.49 11.15
C ARG A 209 -14.59 -10.27 11.29
N ARG A 210 -14.09 -9.14 11.80
CA ARG A 210 -14.84 -7.89 11.96
C ARG A 210 -15.41 -7.38 10.63
N LEU A 211 -14.59 -7.34 9.57
CA LEU A 211 -15.06 -6.93 8.24
C LEU A 211 -16.15 -7.85 7.71
N THR A 212 -16.04 -9.17 7.95
CA THR A 212 -17.07 -10.16 7.56
C THR A 212 -18.36 -9.93 8.31
N ASP A 213 -18.30 -9.70 9.62
CA ASP A 213 -19.46 -9.42 10.47
C ASP A 213 -20.17 -8.13 10.07
N LEU A 214 -19.42 -7.14 9.57
CA LEU A 214 -19.93 -5.88 9.00
C LEU A 214 -20.41 -6.00 7.54
N GLY A 215 -20.30 -7.17 6.92
CA GLY A 215 -20.68 -7.39 5.53
C GLY A 215 -19.75 -6.74 4.50
N SER A 216 -18.56 -6.28 4.90
CA SER A 216 -17.58 -5.66 4.01
C SER A 216 -16.82 -6.70 3.21
N THR A 217 -16.64 -6.42 1.91
CA THR A 217 -15.82 -7.24 1.00
C THR A 217 -14.44 -6.66 0.75
N ALA A 218 -14.03 -5.63 1.49
CA ALA A 218 -12.73 -4.98 1.33
C ALA A 218 -11.58 -5.98 1.59
N ASN A 219 -10.53 -5.88 0.79
CA ASN A 219 -9.32 -6.67 0.98
C ASN A 219 -8.43 -6.04 2.05
N ILE A 220 -7.72 -6.86 2.84
CA ILE A 220 -6.86 -6.41 3.94
C ILE A 220 -5.43 -6.22 3.45
N ILE A 221 -4.89 -5.03 3.69
CA ILE A 221 -3.47 -4.70 3.53
C ILE A 221 -2.80 -4.65 4.89
N ALA A 222 -1.86 -5.56 5.13
CA ALA A 222 -1.06 -5.57 6.35
C ALA A 222 0.11 -4.58 6.21
N LYS A 223 0.23 -3.61 7.12
CA LYS A 223 1.34 -2.65 7.11
C LYS A 223 2.48 -3.19 7.97
N ILE A 224 3.62 -3.45 7.33
CA ILE A 224 4.83 -3.89 8.01
C ILE A 224 5.59 -2.66 8.49
N GLU A 225 5.45 -2.39 9.78
CA GLU A 225 5.93 -1.19 10.49
C GLU A 225 6.71 -1.54 11.75
N THR A 226 6.56 -2.76 12.30
CA THR A 226 7.07 -3.16 13.60
C THR A 226 8.23 -4.14 13.47
N LYS A 227 9.09 -4.18 14.49
CA LYS A 227 10.22 -5.11 14.58
C LYS A 227 9.76 -6.57 14.61
N SER A 228 8.68 -6.88 15.32
CA SER A 228 8.13 -8.23 15.40
C SER A 228 7.57 -8.75 14.06
N ALA A 229 6.99 -7.85 13.23
CA ALA A 229 6.44 -8.22 11.93
C ALA A 229 7.50 -8.61 10.90
N VAL A 230 8.76 -8.25 11.09
CA VAL A 230 9.86 -8.59 10.15
C VAL A 230 10.61 -9.87 10.51
N ASP A 231 10.31 -10.47 11.65
CA ASP A 231 10.80 -11.83 11.96
C ASP A 231 10.43 -12.78 10.81
N PRO A 232 11.38 -13.63 10.37
CA PRO A 232 11.18 -14.45 9.18
C PRO A 232 9.95 -15.33 9.14
N GLU A 233 9.65 -16.00 10.25
CA GLU A 233 8.52 -16.94 10.32
C GLU A 233 7.20 -16.17 10.45
N ASN A 234 7.19 -15.15 11.30
CA ASN A 234 6.04 -14.30 11.53
C ASN A 234 5.63 -13.52 10.27
N LEU A 235 6.61 -12.95 9.55
CA LEU A 235 6.38 -12.24 8.30
C LEU A 235 5.68 -13.12 7.25
N GLU A 236 6.10 -14.38 7.10
CA GLU A 236 5.49 -15.30 6.14
C GLU A 236 4.03 -15.62 6.50
N GLU A 237 3.72 -15.81 7.79
CA GLU A 237 2.35 -16.03 8.25
C GLU A 237 1.47 -14.78 8.09
N ILE A 238 1.97 -13.59 8.36
CA ILE A 238 1.29 -12.31 8.08
C ILE A 238 0.96 -12.20 6.58
N VAL A 239 1.92 -12.50 5.70
CA VAL A 239 1.70 -12.49 4.25
C VAL A 239 0.62 -13.48 3.83
N LYS A 240 0.61 -14.69 4.37
CA LYS A 240 -0.43 -15.70 4.08
C LYS A 240 -1.82 -15.24 4.51
N ALA A 241 -1.94 -14.66 5.70
CA ALA A 241 -3.22 -14.24 6.28
C ALA A 241 -3.84 -13.02 5.59
N SER A 242 -3.02 -12.12 5.03
CA SER A 242 -3.45 -10.86 4.38
C SER A 242 -3.82 -11.03 2.90
N ASP A 243 -4.42 -10.00 2.29
CA ASP A 243 -4.64 -9.91 0.84
C ASP A 243 -3.55 -9.10 0.14
N GLY A 244 -2.80 -8.33 0.90
CA GLY A 244 -1.62 -7.61 0.45
C GLY A 244 -0.81 -7.05 1.61
N ILE A 245 0.38 -6.57 1.29
CA ILE A 245 1.34 -5.99 2.23
C ILE A 245 1.68 -4.56 1.81
N MET A 246 1.79 -3.67 2.78
CA MET A 246 2.41 -2.36 2.62
C MET A 246 3.73 -2.33 3.40
N VAL A 247 4.83 -2.11 2.69
CA VAL A 247 6.13 -1.84 3.30
C VAL A 247 6.15 -0.37 3.71
N ALA A 248 5.82 -0.09 4.95
CA ALA A 248 5.73 1.27 5.48
C ALA A 248 7.09 1.70 6.05
N ARG A 249 8.00 2.05 5.14
CA ARG A 249 9.44 2.21 5.41
C ARG A 249 9.77 3.28 6.44
N GLY A 250 8.93 4.29 6.61
CA GLY A 250 9.12 5.36 7.60
C GLY A 250 9.11 4.81 9.03
N ASP A 251 7.98 4.23 9.45
CA ASP A 251 7.85 3.65 10.79
C ASP A 251 8.76 2.42 10.95
N LEU A 252 8.88 1.56 9.93
CA LEU A 252 9.77 0.40 9.96
C LEU A 252 11.25 0.77 10.22
N ALA A 253 11.74 1.87 9.62
CA ALA A 253 13.11 2.32 9.84
C ALA A 253 13.36 2.80 11.28
N VAL A 254 12.33 3.36 11.91
CA VAL A 254 12.40 3.79 13.31
C VAL A 254 12.35 2.58 14.25
N GLU A 255 11.46 1.63 13.97
CA GLU A 255 11.21 0.45 14.80
C GLU A 255 12.32 -0.60 14.73
N ALA A 256 12.83 -0.86 13.53
CA ALA A 256 13.72 -1.99 13.30
C ALA A 256 15.13 -1.61 12.80
N GLY A 257 15.36 -0.33 12.49
CA GLY A 257 16.60 0.18 11.91
C GLY A 257 16.49 0.46 10.41
N ALA A 258 17.06 1.57 9.96
CA ALA A 258 16.99 1.99 8.56
C ALA A 258 17.74 1.04 7.61
N GLU A 259 18.82 0.42 8.10
CA GLU A 259 19.70 -0.49 7.35
C GLU A 259 19.01 -1.79 6.92
N ILE A 260 18.00 -2.25 7.68
CA ILE A 260 17.29 -3.49 7.34
C ILE A 260 16.21 -3.29 6.29
N VAL A 261 15.68 -2.07 6.15
CA VAL A 261 14.51 -1.76 5.30
C VAL A 261 14.67 -2.25 3.85
N PRO A 262 15.79 -2.02 3.15
CA PRO A 262 15.94 -2.49 1.77
C PRO A 262 15.91 -4.01 1.63
N VAL A 263 16.47 -4.73 2.62
CA VAL A 263 16.50 -6.21 2.64
C VAL A 263 15.11 -6.77 2.92
N VAL A 264 14.41 -6.22 3.92
CA VAL A 264 13.04 -6.58 4.29
C VAL A 264 12.08 -6.30 3.13
N GLN A 265 12.18 -5.13 2.48
CA GLN A 265 11.39 -4.79 1.30
C GLN A 265 11.51 -5.86 0.21
N ARG A 266 12.74 -6.23 -0.14
CA ARG A 266 13.00 -7.27 -1.16
C ARG A 266 12.38 -8.61 -0.76
N ARG A 267 12.51 -9.00 0.51
CA ARG A 267 11.93 -10.24 1.04
C ARG A 267 10.40 -10.23 0.97
N ILE A 268 9.76 -9.12 1.39
CA ILE A 268 8.31 -8.96 1.33
C ILE A 268 7.82 -9.06 -0.11
N ILE A 269 8.49 -8.38 -1.07
CA ILE A 269 8.11 -8.46 -2.48
C ILE A 269 8.19 -9.91 -2.99
N ALA A 270 9.24 -10.66 -2.64
CA ALA A 270 9.38 -12.07 -3.01
C ALA A 270 8.25 -12.94 -2.40
N LEU A 271 7.96 -12.80 -1.10
CA LEU A 271 6.88 -13.52 -0.43
C LEU A 271 5.50 -13.18 -1.03
N CYS A 272 5.23 -11.90 -1.29
CA CYS A 272 3.96 -11.48 -1.91
C CYS A 272 3.79 -12.09 -3.30
N ARG A 273 4.84 -12.19 -4.09
CA ARG A 273 4.83 -12.88 -5.39
C ARG A 273 4.55 -14.37 -5.23
N LYS A 274 5.26 -15.04 -4.30
CA LYS A 274 5.07 -16.47 -3.97
C LYS A 274 3.60 -16.77 -3.61
N TYR A 275 2.97 -15.94 -2.79
CA TYR A 275 1.60 -16.13 -2.30
C TYR A 275 0.53 -15.36 -3.08
N CYS A 276 0.89 -14.73 -4.22
CA CYS A 276 -0.02 -13.92 -5.07
C CYS A 276 -0.70 -12.77 -4.31
N LYS A 277 0.00 -12.18 -3.35
CA LYS A 277 -0.48 -11.04 -2.57
C LYS A 277 -0.08 -9.72 -3.23
N LEU A 278 -0.87 -8.67 -3.01
CA LEU A 278 -0.53 -7.32 -3.44
C LEU A 278 0.66 -6.81 -2.63
N VAL A 279 1.61 -6.10 -3.23
CA VAL A 279 2.69 -5.43 -2.50
C VAL A 279 2.78 -3.95 -2.86
N ILE A 280 2.71 -3.10 -1.82
CA ILE A 280 2.82 -1.65 -1.90
C ILE A 280 4.12 -1.24 -1.23
N VAL A 281 5.00 -0.54 -1.95
CA VAL A 281 6.18 0.12 -1.36
C VAL A 281 5.81 1.56 -1.06
N ALA A 282 5.89 1.93 0.22
CA ALA A 282 5.33 3.17 0.73
C ALA A 282 6.35 4.03 1.48
N THR A 283 6.02 5.29 1.63
CA THR A 283 6.72 6.37 2.36
C THR A 283 8.04 6.82 1.73
N GLN A 284 8.24 8.14 1.68
CA GLN A 284 9.47 8.80 1.21
C GLN A 284 9.94 8.35 -0.18
N MET A 285 9.00 8.07 -1.10
CA MET A 285 9.35 7.66 -2.46
C MET A 285 9.83 8.83 -3.33
N MET A 286 9.22 10.01 -3.15
CA MET A 286 9.53 11.28 -3.81
C MET A 286 9.46 12.44 -2.79
N GLY A 287 9.90 12.21 -1.56
CA GLY A 287 9.71 13.10 -0.41
C GLY A 287 10.24 14.53 -0.63
N SER A 288 11.31 14.71 -1.41
CA SER A 288 11.83 16.05 -1.74
C SER A 288 10.82 16.87 -2.56
N MET A 289 9.91 16.22 -3.30
CA MET A 289 8.89 16.89 -4.11
C MET A 289 7.72 17.45 -3.29
N VAL A 290 7.72 17.28 -1.98
CA VAL A 290 6.82 18.05 -1.10
C VAL A 290 7.09 19.55 -1.27
N ASP A 291 8.35 19.94 -1.37
CA ASP A 291 8.79 21.34 -1.47
C ASP A 291 9.48 21.69 -2.80
N ASN A 292 9.98 20.72 -3.54
CA ASN A 292 10.73 20.94 -4.78
C ASN A 292 9.97 20.42 -6.01
N PRO A 293 10.09 21.09 -7.18
CA PRO A 293 9.39 20.67 -8.41
C PRO A 293 9.99 19.41 -9.06
N GLU A 294 11.19 19.00 -8.69
CA GLU A 294 11.92 17.84 -9.23
C GLU A 294 12.38 16.91 -8.10
N PRO A 295 12.37 15.59 -8.33
CA PRO A 295 12.85 14.63 -7.33
C PRO A 295 14.37 14.61 -7.24
N SER A 296 14.90 14.21 -6.09
CA SER A 296 16.32 13.91 -5.95
C SER A 296 16.72 12.65 -6.75
N ARG A 297 18.01 12.52 -7.09
CA ARG A 297 18.53 11.33 -7.79
C ARG A 297 18.38 10.05 -6.95
N ALA A 298 18.47 10.17 -5.62
CA ALA A 298 18.29 9.04 -4.70
C ALA A 298 16.84 8.51 -4.76
N GLU A 299 15.85 9.39 -4.80
CA GLU A 299 14.43 9.00 -4.91
C GLU A 299 14.10 8.38 -6.26
N VAL A 300 14.64 8.92 -7.36
CA VAL A 300 14.51 8.29 -8.68
C VAL A 300 15.10 6.87 -8.66
N SER A 301 16.27 6.68 -8.03
CA SER A 301 16.90 5.36 -7.87
C SER A 301 16.05 4.43 -7.00
N ASP A 302 15.44 4.94 -5.94
CA ASP A 302 14.59 4.17 -5.03
C ASP A 302 13.31 3.67 -5.70
N VAL A 303 12.60 4.55 -6.43
CA VAL A 303 11.45 4.15 -7.26
C VAL A 303 11.86 3.11 -8.31
N ALA A 304 13.00 3.33 -9.00
CA ALA A 304 13.50 2.37 -9.99
C ALA A 304 13.79 1.00 -9.35
N ASN A 305 14.41 0.96 -8.17
CA ASN A 305 14.66 -0.28 -7.43
C ASN A 305 13.36 -1.02 -7.06
N ALA A 306 12.33 -0.32 -6.58
CA ALA A 306 11.03 -0.94 -6.31
C ALA A 306 10.41 -1.58 -7.57
N VAL A 307 10.54 -0.91 -8.72
CA VAL A 307 10.09 -1.43 -10.04
C VAL A 307 10.88 -2.66 -10.45
N ILE A 308 12.22 -2.64 -10.33
CA ILE A 308 13.11 -3.77 -10.68
C ILE A 308 12.84 -4.96 -9.77
N GLN A 309 12.59 -4.74 -8.48
CA GLN A 309 12.21 -5.80 -7.54
C GLN A 309 10.83 -6.40 -7.84
N GLY A 310 10.01 -5.72 -8.64
CA GLY A 310 8.70 -6.19 -9.07
C GLY A 310 7.58 -5.85 -8.10
N ALA A 311 7.61 -4.69 -7.44
CA ALA A 311 6.49 -4.19 -6.67
C ALA A 311 5.23 -4.03 -7.53
N ASP A 312 4.06 -4.34 -6.98
CA ASP A 312 2.78 -4.04 -7.64
C ASP A 312 2.53 -2.54 -7.67
N VAL A 313 2.82 -1.86 -6.55
CA VAL A 313 2.46 -0.46 -6.32
C VAL A 313 3.60 0.28 -5.64
N VAL A 314 3.80 1.53 -6.04
CA VAL A 314 4.56 2.54 -5.28
C VAL A 314 3.60 3.63 -4.81
N MET A 315 3.78 4.11 -3.58
CA MET A 315 2.83 5.03 -2.95
C MET A 315 3.43 6.41 -2.73
N LEU A 316 2.63 7.43 -2.98
CA LEU A 316 2.87 8.82 -2.61
C LEU A 316 2.02 9.18 -1.38
N SER A 317 2.65 9.74 -0.36
CA SER A 317 2.05 10.15 0.91
C SER A 317 1.91 11.69 0.99
N ASP A 318 2.79 12.35 1.70
CA ASP A 318 2.80 13.80 1.85
C ASP A 318 3.03 14.52 0.53
N GLU A 319 3.71 13.90 -0.40
CA GLU A 319 4.00 14.43 -1.74
C GLU A 319 2.71 14.81 -2.49
N THR A 320 1.63 14.05 -2.28
CA THR A 320 0.32 14.35 -2.88
C THR A 320 -0.70 14.88 -1.89
N ALA A 321 -0.52 14.63 -0.58
CA ALA A 321 -1.44 15.09 0.45
C ALA A 321 -1.19 16.55 0.86
N ASN A 322 0.08 16.96 1.01
CA ASN A 322 0.50 18.23 1.57
C ASN A 322 1.48 19.02 0.66
N GLY A 323 2.06 18.33 -0.35
CA GLY A 323 3.11 18.89 -1.20
C GLY A 323 2.64 20.03 -2.11
N LYS A 324 3.58 20.85 -2.51
CA LYS A 324 3.35 22.00 -3.44
C LYS A 324 3.16 21.54 -4.89
N TYR A 325 3.64 20.32 -5.24
CA TYR A 325 3.71 19.82 -6.61
C TYR A 325 3.06 18.43 -6.78
N PRO A 326 1.78 18.21 -6.34
CA PRO A 326 1.19 16.88 -6.27
C PRO A 326 1.06 16.18 -7.63
N VAL A 327 0.65 16.90 -8.67
CA VAL A 327 0.44 16.32 -10.01
C VAL A 327 1.78 16.07 -10.70
N GLU A 328 2.73 16.99 -10.55
CA GLU A 328 4.10 16.87 -11.07
C GLU A 328 4.81 15.68 -10.45
N THR A 329 4.61 15.42 -9.16
CA THR A 329 5.16 14.25 -8.46
C THR A 329 4.63 12.94 -9.06
N VAL A 330 3.34 12.86 -9.36
CA VAL A 330 2.77 11.69 -10.05
C VAL A 330 3.39 11.51 -11.43
N ARG A 331 3.57 12.59 -12.18
CA ARG A 331 4.20 12.55 -13.52
C ARG A 331 5.66 12.11 -13.45
N ALA A 332 6.44 12.63 -12.48
CA ALA A 332 7.83 12.24 -12.25
C ALA A 332 7.95 10.77 -11.89
N MET A 333 7.13 10.29 -10.96
CA MET A 333 7.08 8.88 -10.58
C MET A 333 6.67 7.99 -11.77
N ARG A 334 5.65 8.37 -12.53
CA ARG A 334 5.23 7.65 -13.74
C ARG A 334 6.35 7.57 -14.77
N LYS A 335 7.06 8.67 -15.02
CA LYS A 335 8.21 8.72 -15.95
C LYS A 335 9.30 7.75 -15.52
N THR A 336 9.66 7.75 -14.24
CA THR A 336 10.65 6.82 -13.66
C THR A 336 10.22 5.36 -13.84
N ILE A 337 8.97 5.03 -13.50
CA ILE A 337 8.44 3.66 -13.65
C ILE A 337 8.51 3.21 -15.11
N ILE A 338 8.04 4.03 -16.05
CA ILE A 338 7.99 3.68 -17.48
C ILE A 338 9.40 3.47 -18.01
N TYR A 339 10.32 4.42 -17.76
CA TYR A 339 11.70 4.29 -18.21
C TYR A 339 12.37 3.01 -17.65
N THR A 340 12.22 2.78 -16.36
CA THR A 340 12.81 1.60 -15.69
C THR A 340 12.27 0.30 -16.29
N GLN A 341 10.95 0.18 -16.47
CA GLN A 341 10.35 -1.05 -16.99
C GLN A 341 10.68 -1.34 -18.46
N GLU A 342 11.08 -0.33 -19.23
CA GLU A 342 11.48 -0.48 -20.64
C GLU A 342 12.97 -0.83 -20.79
N HIS A 343 13.80 -0.43 -19.81
CA HIS A 343 15.25 -0.56 -19.89
C HIS A 343 15.85 -1.53 -18.86
N SER A 344 15.01 -2.11 -18.00
CA SER A 344 15.45 -3.09 -17.00
C SER A 344 14.51 -4.29 -16.96
N GLU A 345 15.07 -5.46 -16.71
CA GLU A 345 14.26 -6.65 -16.42
C GLU A 345 13.84 -6.66 -14.94
N VAL A 346 12.58 -7.07 -14.69
CA VAL A 346 12.13 -7.36 -13.32
C VAL A 346 12.81 -8.64 -12.85
N MET A 347 13.25 -8.66 -11.60
CA MET A 347 13.80 -9.88 -10.99
C MET A 347 12.78 -11.02 -11.08
N LEU A 348 13.13 -12.08 -11.78
CA LEU A 348 12.25 -13.24 -11.94
C LEU A 348 12.23 -14.07 -10.64
N VAL A 349 11.08 -14.65 -10.33
CA VAL A 349 10.96 -15.67 -9.26
C VAL A 349 11.66 -16.93 -9.75
N GLU A 350 12.52 -17.53 -8.92
CA GLU A 350 13.15 -18.81 -9.24
C GLU A 350 12.09 -19.92 -9.31
N LYS A 351 12.35 -20.94 -10.13
CA LYS A 351 11.41 -22.08 -10.32
C LYS A 351 11.03 -22.79 -9.02
N ALA A 352 11.95 -22.83 -8.04
CA ALA A 352 11.73 -23.45 -6.74
C ALA A 352 10.67 -22.74 -5.87
N GLU A 353 10.34 -21.48 -6.18
CA GLU A 353 9.31 -20.69 -5.46
C GLU A 353 7.93 -20.80 -6.08
N MET A 354 7.78 -21.59 -7.16
CA MET A 354 6.48 -21.73 -7.84
C MET A 354 5.56 -22.67 -7.06
N ARG A 355 4.29 -22.24 -6.95
CA ARG A 355 3.24 -23.10 -6.40
C ARG A 355 2.95 -24.26 -7.35
N GLU A 356 2.80 -25.46 -6.81
CA GLU A 356 2.53 -26.71 -7.58
C GLU A 356 1.04 -26.89 -7.96
N LYS A 357 0.19 -25.88 -7.70
CA LYS A 357 -1.23 -25.93 -8.03
C LYS A 357 -1.44 -25.71 -9.53
N THR A 358 -2.43 -26.40 -10.12
CA THR A 358 -2.75 -26.34 -11.56
C THR A 358 -2.95 -24.91 -12.06
N ASP A 359 -3.68 -24.07 -11.32
CA ASP A 359 -3.93 -22.67 -11.66
C ASP A 359 -2.65 -21.83 -11.71
N ALA A 360 -1.70 -22.12 -10.82
CA ALA A 360 -0.40 -21.47 -10.80
C ALA A 360 0.47 -21.90 -11.98
N ILE A 361 0.51 -23.20 -12.28
CA ILE A 361 1.25 -23.75 -13.42
C ILE A 361 0.72 -23.17 -14.73
N LEU A 362 -0.60 -23.14 -14.92
CA LEU A 362 -1.22 -22.57 -16.10
C LEU A 362 -0.94 -21.08 -16.24
N SER A 363 -1.02 -20.30 -15.13
CA SER A 363 -0.71 -18.88 -15.14
C SER A 363 0.75 -18.59 -15.49
N TYR A 364 1.68 -19.39 -14.98
CA TYR A 364 3.09 -19.35 -15.38
C TYR A 364 3.28 -19.68 -16.86
N THR A 365 2.66 -20.77 -17.31
CA THR A 365 2.72 -21.20 -18.73
C THR A 365 2.20 -20.12 -19.65
N ALA A 366 1.07 -19.48 -19.30
CA ALA A 366 0.51 -18.36 -20.07
C ALA A 366 1.46 -17.17 -20.16
N ALA A 367 2.10 -16.78 -19.04
CA ALA A 367 3.07 -15.69 -19.02
C ALA A 367 4.32 -16.03 -19.88
N GLN A 368 4.86 -17.26 -19.79
CA GLN A 368 5.98 -17.71 -20.59
C GLN A 368 5.64 -17.86 -22.09
N LEU A 369 4.45 -18.40 -22.39
CA LEU A 369 3.97 -18.50 -23.76
C LEU A 369 3.86 -17.12 -24.40
N ALA A 370 3.20 -16.18 -23.73
CA ALA A 370 3.02 -14.81 -24.21
C ALA A 370 4.38 -14.12 -24.49
N ARG A 371 5.38 -14.31 -23.62
CA ARG A 371 6.75 -13.81 -23.82
C ARG A 371 7.40 -14.43 -25.05
N ARG A 372 7.34 -15.77 -25.20
CA ARG A 372 8.03 -16.50 -26.29
C ARG A 372 7.47 -16.19 -27.66
N ILE A 373 6.12 -16.08 -27.79
CA ILE A 373 5.48 -15.74 -29.05
C ILE A 373 5.39 -14.23 -29.31
N LYS A 374 5.99 -13.42 -28.42
CA LYS A 374 5.96 -11.95 -28.47
C LYS A 374 4.52 -11.40 -28.56
N ALA A 375 3.63 -11.98 -27.77
CA ALA A 375 2.24 -11.53 -27.69
C ALA A 375 2.15 -10.05 -27.26
N ARG A 376 1.11 -9.36 -27.73
CA ARG A 376 0.89 -7.94 -27.39
C ARG A 376 0.29 -7.74 -26.01
N ALA A 377 -0.50 -8.72 -25.55
CA ALA A 377 -1.14 -8.73 -24.23
C ALA A 377 -1.49 -10.15 -23.79
N ILE A 378 -1.73 -10.33 -22.49
CA ILE A 378 -2.50 -11.44 -21.92
C ILE A 378 -3.88 -10.91 -21.61
N ILE A 379 -4.94 -11.59 -22.10
CA ILE A 379 -6.33 -11.24 -21.83
C ILE A 379 -6.87 -12.23 -20.79
N ALA A 380 -7.15 -11.76 -19.60
CA ALA A 380 -7.60 -12.60 -18.49
C ALA A 380 -9.10 -12.42 -18.22
N GLY A 381 -9.90 -13.45 -18.55
CA GLY A 381 -11.29 -13.54 -18.13
C GLY A 381 -11.35 -13.99 -16.66
N THR A 382 -12.00 -13.22 -15.79
CA THR A 382 -12.02 -13.51 -14.36
C THR A 382 -13.27 -12.94 -13.69
N ARG A 383 -13.89 -13.73 -12.79
CA ARG A 383 -15.01 -13.27 -11.98
C ARG A 383 -14.54 -12.64 -10.66
N THR A 384 -13.61 -13.29 -9.99
CA THR A 384 -13.09 -12.89 -8.66
C THR A 384 -11.74 -12.18 -8.71
N GLY A 385 -11.15 -12.01 -9.90
CA GLY A 385 -9.79 -11.49 -10.05
C GLY A 385 -8.70 -12.56 -10.02
N ALA A 386 -8.97 -13.79 -9.57
CA ALA A 386 -7.96 -14.81 -9.30
C ALA A 386 -7.04 -15.11 -10.48
N THR A 387 -7.59 -15.29 -11.69
CA THR A 387 -6.79 -15.54 -12.91
C THR A 387 -5.80 -14.42 -13.18
N ALA A 388 -6.26 -13.16 -13.13
CA ALA A 388 -5.42 -12.01 -13.36
C ALA A 388 -4.33 -11.86 -12.27
N ILE A 389 -4.67 -12.10 -11.01
CA ILE A 389 -3.77 -12.06 -9.85
C ILE A 389 -2.68 -13.13 -10.00
N ASN A 390 -3.06 -14.37 -10.36
CA ASN A 390 -2.12 -15.46 -10.55
C ASN A 390 -1.13 -15.17 -11.70
N VAL A 391 -1.61 -14.65 -12.84
CA VAL A 391 -0.74 -14.25 -13.95
C VAL A 391 0.18 -13.10 -13.54
N ALA A 392 -0.33 -12.08 -12.82
CA ALA A 392 0.44 -10.93 -12.36
C ALA A 392 1.60 -11.31 -11.43
N ALA A 393 1.46 -12.39 -10.63
CA ALA A 393 2.50 -12.88 -9.73
C ALA A 393 3.80 -13.25 -10.46
N TYR A 394 3.70 -13.67 -11.74
CA TYR A 394 4.86 -14.01 -12.59
C TYR A 394 5.47 -12.82 -13.33
N ARG A 395 4.99 -11.61 -13.08
CA ARG A 395 5.52 -10.33 -13.59
C ARG A 395 5.76 -10.34 -15.11
N PRO A 396 4.73 -10.62 -15.92
CA PRO A 396 4.88 -10.53 -17.38
C PRO A 396 5.29 -9.12 -17.80
N ASN A 397 6.13 -9.03 -18.84
CA ASN A 397 6.60 -7.74 -19.37
C ASN A 397 5.59 -7.06 -20.34
N LEU A 398 4.35 -7.51 -20.36
CA LEU A 398 3.26 -7.04 -21.21
C LEU A 398 1.98 -6.82 -20.38
N PRO A 399 1.00 -6.06 -20.88
CA PRO A 399 -0.24 -5.80 -20.17
C PRO A 399 -1.07 -7.07 -19.95
N ILE A 400 -1.68 -7.16 -18.78
CA ILE A 400 -2.74 -8.11 -18.44
C ILE A 400 -4.07 -7.36 -18.56
N VAL A 401 -4.75 -7.51 -19.66
CA VAL A 401 -6.09 -6.96 -19.87
C VAL A 401 -7.08 -7.87 -19.15
N CYS A 402 -7.72 -7.37 -18.10
CA CYS A 402 -8.64 -8.15 -17.29
C CYS A 402 -10.08 -7.83 -17.66
N VAL A 403 -10.92 -8.82 -17.85
CA VAL A 403 -12.37 -8.65 -18.04
C VAL A 403 -13.13 -9.33 -16.92
N THR A 404 -14.03 -8.56 -16.30
CA THR A 404 -14.91 -9.03 -15.21
C THR A 404 -16.26 -8.33 -15.32
N GLU A 405 -17.32 -8.96 -14.81
CA GLU A 405 -18.64 -8.32 -14.65
C GLU A 405 -18.73 -7.50 -13.37
N ASP A 406 -17.89 -7.82 -12.38
CA ASP A 406 -17.93 -7.20 -11.08
C ASP A 406 -17.05 -5.94 -10.99
N VAL A 407 -17.71 -4.80 -10.72
CA VAL A 407 -17.06 -3.50 -10.58
C VAL A 407 -16.06 -3.50 -9.44
N LYS A 408 -16.35 -4.13 -8.30
CA LYS A 408 -15.44 -4.22 -7.16
C LYS A 408 -14.17 -4.99 -7.49
N THR A 409 -14.30 -6.10 -8.19
CA THR A 409 -13.14 -6.86 -8.70
C THR A 409 -12.29 -5.99 -9.63
N ALA A 410 -12.90 -5.25 -10.54
CA ALA A 410 -12.16 -4.36 -11.44
C ALA A 410 -11.42 -3.24 -10.69
N GLN A 411 -12.05 -2.64 -9.68
CA GLN A 411 -11.43 -1.64 -8.81
C GLN A 411 -10.22 -2.21 -8.06
N LYS A 412 -10.37 -3.39 -7.45
CA LYS A 412 -9.26 -4.07 -6.76
C LYS A 412 -8.12 -4.43 -7.72
N LEU A 413 -8.42 -4.90 -8.91
CA LEU A 413 -7.41 -5.22 -9.92
C LEU A 413 -6.66 -3.99 -10.44
N ALA A 414 -7.16 -2.76 -10.26
CA ALA A 414 -6.49 -1.54 -10.70
C ALA A 414 -5.10 -1.35 -10.03
N LEU A 415 -4.87 -1.92 -8.84
CA LEU A 415 -3.58 -1.88 -8.13
C LEU A 415 -2.68 -3.09 -8.44
N ARG A 416 -3.14 -4.12 -9.14
CA ARG A 416 -2.31 -5.28 -9.45
C ARG A 416 -1.31 -5.00 -10.56
N TYR A 417 -0.11 -5.57 -10.45
CA TYR A 417 0.95 -5.45 -11.44
C TYR A 417 0.47 -5.76 -12.85
N ALA A 418 0.82 -4.92 -13.80
CA ALA A 418 0.49 -5.04 -15.23
C ALA A 418 -1.01 -5.15 -15.55
N SER A 419 -1.92 -5.06 -14.57
CA SER A 419 -3.36 -5.20 -14.78
C SER A 419 -3.98 -3.96 -15.43
N ARG A 420 -4.87 -4.18 -16.39
CA ARG A 420 -5.77 -3.17 -16.99
C ARG A 420 -7.19 -3.74 -16.98
N PRO A 421 -7.97 -3.46 -15.93
CA PRO A 421 -9.30 -4.03 -15.78
C PRO A 421 -10.34 -3.30 -16.61
N TYR A 422 -11.29 -4.09 -17.14
CA TYR A 422 -12.48 -3.65 -17.85
C TYR A 422 -13.70 -4.35 -17.27
N VAL A 423 -14.79 -3.60 -17.10
CA VAL A 423 -16.08 -4.15 -16.69
C VAL A 423 -16.91 -4.43 -17.95
N ARG A 424 -17.29 -5.71 -18.14
CA ARG A 424 -18.14 -6.15 -19.24
C ARG A 424 -19.13 -7.20 -18.73
N PRO A 425 -20.31 -7.37 -19.36
CA PRO A 425 -21.26 -8.42 -18.99
C PRO A 425 -20.62 -9.81 -18.96
N SER A 426 -21.12 -10.68 -18.09
CA SER A 426 -20.66 -12.06 -17.97
C SER A 426 -21.12 -12.87 -19.20
N GLU A 427 -20.14 -13.28 -19.99
CA GLU A 427 -20.35 -14.13 -21.15
C GLU A 427 -19.20 -15.13 -21.29
N SER A 428 -19.47 -16.31 -21.84
CA SER A 428 -18.47 -17.38 -22.01
C SER A 428 -17.25 -16.95 -22.85
N ASN A 429 -17.41 -15.95 -23.71
CA ASN A 429 -16.37 -15.42 -24.59
C ASN A 429 -16.00 -13.95 -24.30
N ALA A 430 -16.32 -13.44 -23.09
CA ALA A 430 -16.06 -12.04 -22.73
C ALA A 430 -14.60 -11.59 -22.98
N ALA A 431 -13.62 -12.43 -22.68
CA ALA A 431 -12.20 -12.15 -22.93
C ALA A 431 -11.90 -12.01 -24.44
N THR A 432 -12.49 -12.86 -25.26
CA THR A 432 -12.35 -12.83 -26.72
C THR A 432 -12.99 -11.57 -27.31
N LYS A 433 -14.22 -11.26 -26.89
CA LYS A 433 -14.93 -10.05 -27.34
C LYS A 433 -14.17 -8.78 -26.97
N LEU A 434 -13.70 -8.68 -25.72
CA LEU A 434 -12.90 -7.52 -25.31
C LEU A 434 -11.61 -7.39 -26.13
N ALA A 435 -10.93 -8.50 -26.46
CA ALA A 435 -9.76 -8.45 -27.32
C ALA A 435 -10.07 -7.88 -28.70
N ASP A 436 -11.18 -8.31 -29.31
CA ASP A 436 -11.64 -7.83 -30.61
C ASP A 436 -12.08 -6.35 -30.54
N GLU A 437 -12.82 -5.93 -29.51
CA GLU A 437 -13.19 -4.53 -29.25
C GLU A 437 -11.95 -3.63 -29.16
N LEU A 438 -10.97 -4.00 -28.33
CA LEU A 438 -9.75 -3.23 -28.17
C LEU A 438 -8.91 -3.15 -29.47
N LYS A 439 -8.95 -4.18 -30.30
CA LYS A 439 -8.32 -4.12 -31.62
C LYS A 439 -9.04 -3.13 -32.53
N GLN A 440 -10.36 -3.16 -32.58
CA GLN A 440 -11.18 -2.21 -33.37
C GLN A 440 -11.00 -0.76 -32.89
N GLU A 441 -10.86 -0.53 -31.58
CA GLU A 441 -10.57 0.77 -30.99
C GLU A 441 -9.14 1.26 -31.22
N GLY A 442 -8.29 0.45 -31.86
CA GLY A 442 -6.89 0.81 -32.17
C GLY A 442 -5.93 0.65 -31.00
N TYR A 443 -6.34 0.08 -29.88
CA TYR A 443 -5.48 -0.13 -28.69
C TYR A 443 -4.20 -0.91 -29.03
N PHE A 444 -4.30 -1.90 -29.89
CA PHE A 444 -3.18 -2.74 -30.33
C PHE A 444 -2.47 -2.22 -31.61
N GLY A 445 -2.92 -1.12 -32.18
CA GLY A 445 -2.45 -0.60 -33.48
C GLY A 445 -3.14 -1.26 -34.67
N ALA A 446 -2.78 -0.83 -35.89
CA ALA A 446 -3.41 -1.30 -37.14
C ALA A 446 -2.96 -2.70 -37.56
N ASP A 447 -1.68 -3.05 -37.32
CA ASP A 447 -1.13 -4.34 -37.75
C ASP A 447 -1.74 -5.54 -37.00
N PRO A 448 -1.83 -6.74 -37.61
CA PRO A 448 -2.25 -7.94 -36.90
C PRO A 448 -1.38 -8.21 -35.70
N VAL A 449 -2.00 -8.59 -34.56
CA VAL A 449 -1.28 -8.86 -33.32
C VAL A 449 -1.71 -10.17 -32.69
N THR A 450 -0.81 -10.84 -32.01
CA THR A 450 -1.12 -12.05 -31.24
C THR A 450 -1.34 -11.71 -29.77
N VAL A 451 -2.38 -12.30 -29.18
CA VAL A 451 -2.68 -12.22 -27.74
C VAL A 451 -2.83 -13.62 -27.15
N VAL A 452 -2.58 -13.74 -25.84
CA VAL A 452 -2.83 -14.96 -25.09
C VAL A 452 -4.06 -14.76 -24.22
N LEU A 453 -5.09 -15.57 -24.46
CA LEU A 453 -6.32 -15.58 -23.65
C LEU A 453 -6.15 -16.59 -22.51
N VAL A 454 -6.57 -16.21 -21.32
CA VAL A 454 -6.51 -17.06 -20.11
C VAL A 454 -7.84 -16.96 -19.38
N SER A 455 -8.47 -18.08 -19.12
CA SER A 455 -9.78 -18.11 -18.46
C SER A 455 -10.00 -19.40 -17.67
N GLY A 456 -10.99 -19.41 -16.79
CA GLY A 456 -11.54 -20.60 -16.19
C GLY A 456 -12.94 -20.86 -16.77
N HIS A 457 -13.20 -22.08 -17.20
CA HIS A 457 -14.52 -22.52 -17.69
C HIS A 457 -15.30 -23.30 -16.62
N ASN A 458 -14.61 -23.70 -15.53
CA ASN A 458 -15.23 -24.46 -14.46
C ASN A 458 -16.19 -23.57 -13.65
N PRO A 459 -17.40 -24.04 -13.27
CA PRO A 459 -18.33 -23.31 -12.39
C PRO A 459 -17.75 -23.02 -11.00
N GLU A 460 -16.68 -23.72 -10.58
CA GLU A 460 -15.97 -23.38 -9.35
C GLU A 460 -15.19 -22.06 -9.48
N PRO A 461 -15.46 -21.07 -8.61
CA PRO A 461 -14.78 -19.78 -8.67
C PRO A 461 -13.26 -19.91 -8.48
N GLY A 462 -12.50 -19.20 -9.32
CA GLY A 462 -11.06 -19.02 -9.10
C GLY A 462 -10.15 -20.07 -9.74
N LYS A 463 -10.65 -21.04 -10.49
CA LYS A 463 -9.81 -22.00 -11.21
C LYS A 463 -9.53 -21.53 -12.64
N THR A 464 -8.27 -21.38 -12.99
CA THR A 464 -7.78 -21.17 -14.36
C THR A 464 -7.57 -22.53 -14.99
N ASP A 465 -8.21 -22.81 -16.13
CA ASP A 465 -8.17 -24.13 -16.79
C ASP A 465 -7.92 -24.07 -18.32
N ASN A 466 -7.88 -22.86 -18.90
CA ASN A 466 -7.73 -22.68 -20.33
C ASN A 466 -6.72 -21.62 -20.72
N ILE A 467 -5.88 -21.93 -21.71
CA ILE A 467 -4.97 -21.01 -22.39
C ILE A 467 -5.20 -21.13 -23.89
N GLN A 468 -5.45 -20.00 -24.55
CA GLN A 468 -5.63 -19.93 -25.99
C GLN A 468 -4.75 -18.84 -26.60
N VAL A 469 -4.18 -19.11 -27.77
CA VAL A 469 -3.49 -18.11 -28.61
C VAL A 469 -4.47 -17.62 -29.67
N LYS A 470 -4.60 -16.30 -29.81
CA LYS A 470 -5.46 -15.68 -30.84
C LYS A 470 -4.71 -14.60 -31.59
N THR A 471 -4.84 -14.57 -32.91
CA THR A 471 -4.41 -13.46 -33.76
C THR A 471 -5.61 -12.54 -34.00
N LEU A 472 -5.41 -11.24 -33.74
CA LEU A 472 -6.36 -10.17 -33.98
C LEU A 472 -5.93 -9.45 -35.27
N SER A 473 -6.80 -9.45 -36.27
CA SER A 473 -6.57 -8.85 -37.58
C SER A 473 -6.99 -7.39 -37.62
#